data_9b80b9eec783fa41e22ddd41554ec544
#
_entry.id   9b80b9eec783fa41e22ddd41554ec544
#
_cell.length_a   1.000
_cell.length_b   1.000
_cell.length_c   1.000
_cell.angle_alpha   90.00
_cell.angle_beta   90.00
_cell.angle_gamma   90.00
#
_symmetry.space_group_name_H-M   'P 1'
#
loop_
_entity.id
_entity.type
_entity.pdbx_description
1 polymer ?
#
loop_
_entity_poly.entity_id
_entity_poly.type
_entity_poly.pdbx_seq_one_letter_code
_entity_poly.pdbx_strand_id
1 'polypeptide(L)'
;VETMKKLEIYTIGDLANTDPAILELHLKSHGRKLWEFANGLDDSEVESVRAEAKGVGNSTTLPKDLITEAEALPVLKDLAVSVGRRLRKAGQKAGMVSVEIKYHTFNQVSHQKQMERQTNQDQDIYQASIELFRELWSGEPIRLLGIRTSKLSEESEPEQLSLFDMKFESEETRKKKKNLKEALKKLEGKYGDG
;
A
#
# COMPACT_ATOMS: atom_id res chain seq x y z
N VAL A 1 -18.19 16.93 -5.74
CA VAL A 1 -18.78 18.17 -5.20
C VAL A 1 -19.06 19.17 -6.32
N GLU A 2 -18.15 19.50 -7.24
CA GLU A 2 -18.38 20.46 -8.32
C GLU A 2 -19.48 20.04 -9.30
N THR A 3 -19.52 18.75 -9.67
CA THR A 3 -20.58 18.22 -10.55
C THR A 3 -21.97 18.38 -9.94
N MET A 4 -22.12 18.13 -8.63
CA MET A 4 -23.38 18.33 -7.93
C MET A 4 -23.81 19.81 -7.93
N LYS A 5 -22.88 20.73 -7.69
CA LYS A 5 -23.16 22.17 -7.76
C LYS A 5 -23.61 22.63 -9.14
N LYS A 6 -23.03 22.05 -10.21
CA LYS A 6 -23.46 22.33 -11.60
C LYS A 6 -24.88 21.84 -11.90
N LEU A 7 -25.35 20.84 -11.17
CA LEU A 7 -26.70 20.31 -11.25
C LEU A 7 -27.65 20.95 -10.22
N GLU A 8 -27.21 22.01 -9.54
CA GLU A 8 -27.95 22.72 -8.48
C GLU A 8 -28.35 21.81 -7.31
N ILE A 9 -27.61 20.73 -7.06
CA ILE A 9 -27.79 19.78 -5.96
C ILE A 9 -26.87 20.20 -4.81
N TYR A 10 -27.45 20.72 -3.75
CA TYR A 10 -26.73 21.23 -2.57
C TYR A 10 -26.97 20.39 -1.32
N THR A 11 -28.09 19.65 -1.26
CA THR A 11 -28.49 18.83 -0.13
C THR A 11 -28.77 17.40 -0.56
N ILE A 12 -28.87 16.48 0.42
CA ILE A 12 -29.31 15.11 0.19
C ILE A 12 -30.77 15.09 -0.31
N GLY A 13 -31.59 16.01 0.17
CA GLY A 13 -32.96 16.18 -0.31
C GLY A 13 -33.06 16.56 -1.78
N ASP A 14 -32.19 17.49 -2.24
CA ASP A 14 -32.13 17.84 -3.66
C ASP A 14 -31.72 16.63 -4.49
N LEU A 15 -30.74 15.85 -4.00
CA LEU A 15 -30.27 14.64 -4.65
C LEU A 15 -31.37 13.58 -4.76
N ALA A 16 -32.15 13.39 -3.69
CA ALA A 16 -33.26 12.44 -3.67
C ALA A 16 -34.39 12.81 -4.64
N ASN A 17 -34.62 14.12 -4.83
CA ASN A 17 -35.66 14.64 -5.72
C ASN A 17 -35.18 14.83 -7.17
N THR A 18 -33.89 14.67 -7.47
CA THR A 18 -33.35 14.77 -8.82
C THR A 18 -33.70 13.52 -9.64
N ASP A 19 -33.99 13.69 -10.93
CA ASP A 19 -34.18 12.55 -11.84
C ASP A 19 -32.90 11.69 -11.89
N PRO A 20 -32.98 10.37 -11.55
CA PRO A 20 -31.83 9.48 -11.58
C PRO A 20 -31.13 9.42 -12.95
N ALA A 21 -31.87 9.62 -14.05
CA ALA A 21 -31.29 9.65 -15.40
C ALA A 21 -30.29 10.81 -15.59
N ILE A 22 -30.55 11.96 -14.98
CA ILE A 22 -29.62 13.11 -15.01
C ILE A 22 -28.35 12.78 -14.25
N LEU A 23 -28.48 12.11 -13.10
CA LEU A 23 -27.33 11.69 -12.30
C LEU A 23 -26.50 10.61 -13.01
N GLU A 24 -27.16 9.65 -13.67
CA GLU A 24 -26.48 8.61 -14.46
C GLU A 24 -25.73 9.22 -15.64
N LEU A 25 -26.28 10.24 -16.32
CA LEU A 25 -25.61 10.91 -17.42
C LEU A 25 -24.28 11.54 -16.99
N HIS A 26 -24.21 12.11 -15.81
CA HIS A 26 -23.03 12.85 -15.32
C HIS A 26 -22.08 12.01 -14.48
N LEU A 27 -22.59 10.99 -13.77
CA LEU A 27 -21.86 10.18 -12.79
C LEU A 27 -21.88 8.67 -13.10
N LYS A 28 -22.48 8.28 -14.22
CA LYS A 28 -22.65 6.90 -14.65
C LYS A 28 -23.36 6.05 -13.59
N SER A 29 -22.97 4.79 -13.42
CA SER A 29 -23.56 3.88 -12.40
C SER A 29 -23.48 4.42 -10.97
N HIS A 30 -22.55 5.30 -10.70
CA HIS A 30 -22.41 5.93 -9.38
C HIS A 30 -23.54 6.93 -9.10
N GLY A 31 -24.07 7.58 -10.14
CA GLY A 31 -25.20 8.51 -10.02
C GLY A 31 -26.46 7.82 -9.51
N ARG A 32 -26.78 6.65 -10.05
CA ARG A 32 -27.94 5.87 -9.61
C ARG A 32 -27.83 5.43 -8.16
N LYS A 33 -26.67 4.90 -7.76
CA LYS A 33 -26.41 4.51 -6.38
C LYS A 33 -26.55 5.66 -5.40
N LEU A 34 -26.06 6.84 -5.75
CA LEU A 34 -26.20 8.02 -4.91
C LEU A 34 -27.67 8.42 -4.74
N TRP A 35 -28.46 8.32 -5.80
CA TRP A 35 -29.90 8.58 -5.75
C TRP A 35 -30.62 7.54 -4.85
N GLU A 36 -30.33 6.26 -5.01
CA GLU A 36 -30.86 5.19 -4.19
C GLU A 36 -30.57 5.42 -2.70
N PHE A 37 -29.30 5.71 -2.36
CA PHE A 37 -28.92 6.00 -0.97
C PHE A 37 -29.58 7.27 -0.42
N ALA A 38 -29.75 8.31 -1.25
CA ALA A 38 -30.46 9.52 -0.84
C ALA A 38 -31.95 9.28 -0.54
N ASN A 39 -32.56 8.27 -1.18
CA ASN A 39 -33.92 7.82 -0.95
C ASN A 39 -34.02 6.69 0.13
N GLY A 40 -32.92 6.37 0.81
CA GLY A 40 -32.88 5.32 1.83
C GLY A 40 -32.95 3.89 1.27
N LEU A 41 -32.67 3.72 -0.04
CA LEU A 41 -32.65 2.43 -0.70
C LEU A 41 -31.22 1.88 -0.67
N ASP A 42 -30.99 0.82 0.10
CA ASP A 42 -29.69 0.14 0.18
C ASP A 42 -29.94 -1.36 0.33
N ASP A 43 -29.70 -2.08 -0.74
CA ASP A 43 -29.83 -3.56 -0.78
C ASP A 43 -28.47 -4.24 -0.51
N SER A 44 -27.50 -3.52 0.05
CA SER A 44 -26.19 -4.08 0.35
C SER A 44 -26.30 -5.20 1.37
N GLU A 45 -25.91 -6.41 1.00
CA GLU A 45 -25.82 -7.51 1.92
C GLU A 45 -24.67 -7.33 2.91
N VAL A 46 -24.88 -7.71 4.16
CA VAL A 46 -23.82 -7.77 5.15
C VAL A 46 -22.96 -9.00 4.84
N GLU A 47 -21.76 -8.77 4.31
CA GLU A 47 -20.81 -9.84 4.03
C GLU A 47 -20.37 -10.51 5.35
N SER A 48 -20.79 -11.77 5.56
CA SER A 48 -20.40 -12.58 6.71
C SER A 48 -18.95 -13.09 6.61
N VAL A 49 -18.40 -13.15 5.40
CA VAL A 49 -17.04 -13.60 5.14
C VAL A 49 -16.17 -12.38 4.81
N ARG A 50 -15.11 -12.20 5.59
CA ARG A 50 -14.15 -11.12 5.34
C ARG A 50 -13.43 -11.39 4.01
N ALA A 51 -13.56 -10.48 3.06
CA ALA A 51 -12.82 -10.55 1.80
C ALA A 51 -11.30 -10.62 2.06
N GLU A 52 -10.59 -11.36 1.23
CA GLU A 52 -9.13 -11.43 1.30
C GLU A 52 -8.50 -10.04 1.18
N ALA A 53 -7.46 -9.80 1.98
CA ALA A 53 -6.78 -8.52 1.98
C ALA A 53 -6.07 -8.31 0.64
N LYS A 54 -6.45 -7.27 -0.10
CA LYS A 54 -5.82 -6.91 -1.39
C LYS A 54 -4.45 -6.24 -1.22
N GLY A 55 -4.09 -5.88 -0.01
CA GLY A 55 -2.84 -5.22 0.32
C GLY A 55 -2.65 -5.03 1.81
N VAL A 56 -1.39 -4.82 2.20
CA VAL A 56 -0.98 -4.49 3.56
C VAL A 56 -0.29 -3.14 3.51
N GLY A 57 -0.69 -2.22 4.37
CA GLY A 57 -0.07 -0.90 4.41
C GLY A 57 -0.04 -0.32 5.82
N ASN A 58 0.83 0.64 6.00
CA ASN A 58 0.90 1.46 7.19
C ASN A 58 1.29 2.89 6.81
N SER A 59 0.73 3.87 7.50
CA SER A 59 1.05 5.28 7.33
C SER A 59 1.07 5.98 8.68
N THR A 60 1.82 7.06 8.77
CA THR A 60 1.90 7.85 9.99
C THR A 60 1.79 9.33 9.67
N THR A 61 0.92 10.03 10.41
CA THR A 61 0.92 11.48 10.46
C THR A 61 2.03 11.91 11.40
N LEU A 62 2.87 12.80 10.92
CA LEU A 62 4.07 13.22 11.63
C LEU A 62 3.72 14.30 12.66
N PRO A 63 4.34 14.29 13.84
CA PRO A 63 4.12 15.32 14.86
C PRO A 63 4.62 16.70 14.42
N LYS A 64 5.60 16.73 13.52
CA LYS A 64 6.18 17.91 12.87
C LYS A 64 6.39 17.58 11.40
N ASP A 65 6.12 18.54 10.52
CA ASP A 65 6.37 18.38 9.09
C ASP A 65 7.87 18.17 8.81
N LEU A 66 8.21 17.15 8.01
CA LEU A 66 9.58 16.86 7.62
C LEU A 66 9.94 17.68 6.39
N ILE A 67 11.15 18.22 6.42
CA ILE A 67 11.67 19.09 5.36
C ILE A 67 12.95 18.56 4.70
N THR A 68 13.46 17.43 5.17
CA THR A 68 14.65 16.79 4.64
C THR A 68 14.45 15.30 4.40
N GLU A 69 15.18 14.76 3.43
CA GLU A 69 15.23 13.31 3.19
C GLU A 69 15.77 12.57 4.43
N ALA A 70 16.78 13.13 5.08
CA ALA A 70 17.40 12.52 6.26
C ALA A 70 16.40 12.28 7.40
N GLU A 71 15.40 13.16 7.54
CA GLU A 71 14.30 12.99 8.51
C GLU A 71 13.26 11.96 8.03
N ALA A 72 13.05 11.82 6.72
CA ALA A 72 12.07 10.90 6.16
C ALA A 72 12.53 9.44 6.16
N LEU A 73 13.82 9.17 5.95
CA LEU A 73 14.39 7.83 5.86
C LEU A 73 14.12 6.95 7.10
N PRO A 74 14.30 7.42 8.35
CA PRO A 74 13.95 6.64 9.53
C PRO A 74 12.46 6.28 9.59
N VAL A 75 11.58 7.20 9.22
CA VAL A 75 10.13 6.97 9.20
C VAL A 75 9.77 5.89 8.17
N LEU A 76 10.32 5.97 6.97
CA LEU A 76 10.14 4.94 5.93
C LEU A 76 10.65 3.58 6.40
N LYS A 77 11.76 3.53 7.14
CA LYS A 77 12.31 2.30 7.70
C LYS A 77 11.33 1.65 8.69
N ASP A 78 10.79 2.43 9.62
CA ASP A 78 9.84 1.94 10.62
C ASP A 78 8.55 1.44 9.98
N LEU A 79 8.07 2.16 8.96
CA LEU A 79 6.91 1.75 8.17
C LEU A 79 7.18 0.44 7.41
N ALA A 80 8.35 0.28 6.79
CA ALA A 80 8.74 -0.94 6.08
C ALA A 80 8.82 -2.14 7.03
N VAL A 81 9.43 -1.98 8.22
CA VAL A 81 9.47 -3.02 9.26
C VAL A 81 8.05 -3.42 9.70
N SER A 82 7.18 -2.43 9.92
CA SER A 82 5.78 -2.69 10.29
C SER A 82 5.03 -3.48 9.22
N VAL A 83 5.18 -3.10 7.95
CA VAL A 83 4.52 -3.76 6.81
C VAL A 83 5.08 -5.16 6.61
N GLY A 84 6.40 -5.35 6.59
CA GLY A 84 7.05 -6.65 6.43
C GLY A 84 6.67 -7.63 7.54
N ARG A 85 6.63 -7.18 8.79
CA ARG A 85 6.15 -7.98 9.92
C ARG A 85 4.71 -8.45 9.73
N ARG A 86 3.81 -7.57 9.22
CA ARG A 86 2.40 -7.93 8.97
C ARG A 86 2.26 -8.91 7.82
N LEU A 87 3.06 -8.77 6.76
CA LEU A 87 3.11 -9.73 5.65
C LEU A 87 3.54 -11.11 6.14
N ARG A 88 4.65 -11.19 6.88
CA ARG A 88 5.15 -12.44 7.45
C ARG A 88 4.14 -13.09 8.40
N LYS A 89 3.47 -12.30 9.25
CA LYS A 89 2.43 -12.82 10.14
C LYS A 89 1.24 -13.39 9.38
N ALA A 90 0.94 -12.85 8.19
CA ALA A 90 -0.12 -13.33 7.31
C ALA A 90 0.33 -14.48 6.38
N GLY A 91 1.61 -14.90 6.41
CA GLY A 91 2.16 -15.89 5.48
C GLY A 91 2.15 -15.41 4.03
N GLN A 92 2.28 -14.10 3.80
CA GLN A 92 2.14 -13.49 2.49
C GLN A 92 3.42 -12.79 2.05
N LYS A 93 3.60 -12.69 0.73
CA LYS A 93 4.59 -11.86 0.04
C LYS A 93 3.89 -10.83 -0.83
N ALA A 94 4.55 -9.73 -1.12
CA ALA A 94 4.03 -8.65 -1.93
C ALA A 94 4.82 -8.51 -3.23
N GLY A 95 4.12 -8.36 -4.35
CA GLY A 95 4.70 -8.12 -5.68
C GLY A 95 4.75 -6.63 -6.05
N MET A 96 4.21 -5.75 -5.23
CA MET A 96 4.17 -4.31 -5.50
C MET A 96 4.30 -3.52 -4.21
N VAL A 97 5.11 -2.47 -4.25
CA VAL A 97 5.28 -1.49 -3.17
C VAL A 97 4.82 -0.13 -3.67
N SER A 98 4.16 0.63 -2.83
CA SER A 98 3.71 2.00 -3.08
C SER A 98 4.11 2.88 -1.91
N VAL A 99 4.54 4.10 -2.20
CA VAL A 99 4.77 5.16 -1.23
C VAL A 99 3.73 6.25 -1.42
N GLU A 100 3.23 6.77 -0.33
CA GLU A 100 2.27 7.85 -0.26
C GLU A 100 2.88 9.00 0.54
N ILE A 101 2.81 10.20 -0.02
CA ILE A 101 3.21 11.44 0.64
C ILE A 101 1.99 12.36 0.72
N LYS A 102 1.70 12.88 1.90
CA LYS A 102 0.78 13.98 2.09
C LYS A 102 1.54 15.20 2.57
N TYR A 103 1.47 16.26 1.80
CA TYR A 103 2.15 17.52 2.10
C TYR A 103 1.41 18.35 3.16
N HIS A 104 2.07 19.35 3.69
CA HIS A 104 1.48 20.31 4.64
C HIS A 104 0.23 21.02 4.07
N THR A 105 0.15 21.17 2.75
CA THR A 105 -1.00 21.72 2.00
C THR A 105 -2.18 20.75 1.91
N PHE A 106 -2.06 19.53 2.49
CA PHE A 106 -3.00 18.42 2.37
C PHE A 106 -3.09 17.79 0.97
N ASN A 107 -2.30 18.26 0.00
CA ASN A 107 -2.10 17.54 -1.25
C ASN A 107 -1.49 16.18 -0.99
N GLN A 108 -2.04 15.16 -1.64
CA GLN A 108 -1.61 13.77 -1.49
C GLN A 108 -1.16 13.24 -2.84
N VAL A 109 0.03 12.67 -2.86
CA VAL A 109 0.62 12.04 -4.03
C VAL A 109 1.05 10.62 -3.68
N SER A 110 1.03 9.73 -4.65
CA SER A 110 1.51 8.37 -4.46
C SER A 110 2.17 7.85 -5.72
N HIS A 111 3.18 7.01 -5.55
CA HIS A 111 3.84 6.30 -6.63
C HIS A 111 4.06 4.84 -6.24
N GLN A 112 4.06 3.94 -7.23
CA GLN A 112 4.17 2.50 -6.97
C GLN A 112 5.15 1.85 -7.95
N LYS A 113 5.81 0.80 -7.49
CA LYS A 113 6.76 0.00 -8.26
C LYS A 113 6.45 -1.47 -8.12
N GLN A 114 6.49 -2.19 -9.22
CA GLN A 114 6.46 -3.65 -9.18
C GLN A 114 7.83 -4.16 -8.74
N MET A 115 7.82 -5.10 -7.81
CA MET A 115 9.04 -5.76 -7.34
C MET A 115 9.50 -6.79 -8.38
N GLU A 116 10.80 -6.92 -8.57
CA GLU A 116 11.38 -7.97 -9.43
C GLU A 116 11.04 -9.37 -8.91
N ARG A 117 11.02 -9.51 -7.58
CA ARG A 117 10.59 -10.73 -6.87
C ARG A 117 9.63 -10.35 -5.76
N GLN A 118 8.67 -11.22 -5.53
CA GLN A 118 7.75 -11.05 -4.40
C GLN A 118 8.52 -11.18 -3.09
N THR A 119 8.26 -10.25 -2.16
CA THR A 119 9.02 -10.17 -0.91
C THR A 119 8.12 -9.88 0.29
N ASN A 120 8.57 -10.32 1.47
CA ASN A 120 8.07 -9.90 2.77
C ASN A 120 9.23 -9.42 3.68
N GLN A 121 10.41 -9.19 3.06
CA GLN A 121 11.59 -8.74 3.78
C GLN A 121 11.54 -7.22 3.95
N ASP A 122 11.79 -6.77 5.18
CA ASP A 122 11.77 -5.35 5.53
C ASP A 122 12.75 -4.54 4.69
N GLN A 123 13.93 -5.11 4.41
CA GLN A 123 14.98 -4.45 3.66
C GLN A 123 14.60 -4.18 2.20
N ASP A 124 13.94 -5.14 1.55
CA ASP A 124 13.50 -4.99 0.15
C ASP A 124 12.41 -3.94 0.04
N ILE A 125 11.44 -3.98 0.97
CA ILE A 125 10.35 -2.99 1.05
C ILE A 125 10.92 -1.61 1.32
N TYR A 126 11.88 -1.48 2.24
CA TYR A 126 12.55 -0.22 2.57
C TYR A 126 13.30 0.35 1.38
N GLN A 127 14.10 -0.47 0.69
CA GLN A 127 14.88 -0.03 -0.48
C GLN A 127 13.97 0.48 -1.60
N ALA A 128 12.93 -0.27 -1.94
CA ALA A 128 11.93 0.15 -2.92
C ALA A 128 11.23 1.46 -2.50
N SER A 129 10.96 1.62 -1.20
CA SER A 129 10.34 2.82 -0.67
C SER A 129 11.22 4.06 -0.75
N ILE A 130 12.54 3.91 -0.57
CA ILE A 130 13.50 5.02 -0.75
C ILE A 130 13.52 5.49 -2.20
N GLU A 131 13.60 4.55 -3.15
CA GLU A 131 13.60 4.87 -4.58
C GLU A 131 12.33 5.62 -4.97
N LEU A 132 11.17 5.08 -4.59
CA LEU A 132 9.87 5.71 -4.85
C LEU A 132 9.71 7.07 -4.17
N PHE A 133 10.22 7.21 -2.95
CA PHE A 133 10.20 8.46 -2.22
C PHE A 133 11.00 9.55 -2.96
N ARG A 134 12.20 9.23 -3.42
CA ARG A 134 13.05 10.16 -4.16
C ARG A 134 12.46 10.61 -5.49
N GLU A 135 11.75 9.72 -6.18
CA GLU A 135 11.05 10.02 -7.43
C GLU A 135 9.81 10.90 -7.18
N LEU A 136 9.16 10.72 -6.04
CA LEU A 136 7.86 11.34 -5.74
C LEU A 136 7.98 12.68 -5.03
N TRP A 137 8.99 12.84 -4.16
CA TRP A 137 9.09 14.00 -3.29
C TRP A 137 9.53 15.26 -4.04
N SER A 138 8.69 16.31 -3.96
CA SER A 138 8.92 17.60 -4.62
C SER A 138 9.83 18.57 -3.82
N GLY A 139 10.24 18.20 -2.60
CA GLY A 139 10.94 19.10 -1.68
C GLY A 139 10.01 19.90 -0.75
N GLU A 140 8.68 19.76 -0.91
CA GLU A 140 7.73 20.41 -0.01
C GLU A 140 7.67 19.71 1.36
N PRO A 141 7.31 20.45 2.45
CA PRO A 141 7.16 19.86 3.78
C PRO A 141 6.13 18.74 3.82
N ILE A 142 6.52 17.61 4.41
CA ILE A 142 5.75 16.36 4.47
C ILE A 142 5.02 16.24 5.80
N ARG A 143 3.70 16.09 5.75
CA ARG A 143 2.84 15.91 6.92
C ARG A 143 2.55 14.45 7.25
N LEU A 144 2.49 13.57 6.23
CA LEU A 144 2.24 12.15 6.38
C LEU A 144 3.07 11.37 5.37
N LEU A 145 3.61 10.25 5.85
CA LEU A 145 4.24 9.23 5.01
C LEU A 145 3.52 7.90 5.18
N GLY A 146 3.38 7.16 4.07
CA GLY A 146 2.80 5.84 4.05
C GLY A 146 3.53 4.90 3.11
N ILE A 147 3.55 3.61 3.50
CA ILE A 147 3.94 2.49 2.63
C ILE A 147 2.76 1.55 2.53
N ARG A 148 2.44 1.14 1.31
CA ARG A 148 1.44 0.13 1.03
C ARG A 148 2.03 -0.92 0.10
N THR A 149 1.67 -2.18 0.35
CA THR A 149 2.00 -3.31 -0.52
C THR A 149 0.73 -3.90 -1.11
N SER A 150 0.84 -4.44 -2.32
CA SER A 150 -0.25 -5.11 -3.05
C SER A 150 0.30 -6.23 -3.92
N LYS A 151 -0.57 -6.86 -4.72
CA LYS A 151 -0.26 -8.11 -5.43
C LYS A 151 0.27 -9.14 -4.45
N LEU A 152 -0.53 -9.41 -3.43
CA LEU A 152 -0.20 -10.39 -2.40
C LEU A 152 -0.32 -11.80 -2.96
N SER A 153 0.59 -12.67 -2.56
CA SER A 153 0.57 -14.11 -2.79
C SER A 153 0.93 -14.85 -1.52
N GLU A 154 0.57 -16.10 -1.41
CA GLU A 154 1.00 -16.93 -0.30
C GLU A 154 2.51 -17.20 -0.34
N GLU A 155 3.13 -17.28 0.82
CA GLU A 155 4.58 -17.56 0.92
C GLU A 155 4.95 -18.94 0.34
N SER A 156 3.99 -19.87 0.33
CA SER A 156 4.10 -21.23 -0.19
C SER A 156 3.95 -21.33 -1.71
N GLU A 157 3.43 -20.30 -2.38
CA GLU A 157 3.27 -20.33 -3.82
C GLU A 157 4.62 -20.39 -4.53
N PRO A 158 4.78 -21.28 -5.53
CA PRO A 158 5.99 -21.34 -6.32
C PRO A 158 6.17 -20.03 -7.10
N GLU A 159 7.31 -19.41 -6.92
CA GLU A 159 7.67 -18.19 -7.65
C GLU A 159 7.91 -18.56 -9.13
N GLN A 160 7.12 -17.98 -10.03
CA GLN A 160 7.36 -18.12 -11.47
C GLN A 160 8.58 -17.28 -11.84
N LEU A 161 9.73 -17.95 -11.93
CA LEU A 161 10.97 -17.32 -12.39
C LEU A 161 10.87 -17.06 -13.89
N SER A 162 11.11 -15.82 -14.31
CA SER A 162 11.35 -15.51 -15.70
C SER A 162 12.68 -16.11 -16.16
N LEU A 163 12.73 -16.55 -17.41
CA LEU A 163 13.98 -17.07 -18.00
C LEU A 163 15.14 -16.03 -17.94
N PHE A 164 14.79 -14.74 -17.88
CA PHE A 164 15.72 -13.61 -17.72
C PHE A 164 16.19 -13.39 -16.28
N ASP A 165 15.47 -13.92 -15.28
CA ASP A 165 15.85 -13.86 -13.86
C ASP A 165 16.89 -14.91 -13.48
N MET A 166 17.19 -15.84 -14.37
CA MET A 166 18.32 -16.78 -14.25
C MET A 166 19.66 -16.07 -14.45
N LYS A 167 19.93 -15.00 -13.69
CA LYS A 167 21.31 -14.61 -13.40
C LYS A 167 21.91 -15.76 -12.64
N PHE A 168 22.86 -16.45 -13.27
CA PHE A 168 23.62 -17.56 -12.72
C PHE A 168 24.27 -17.11 -11.38
N GLU A 169 23.53 -17.23 -10.31
CA GLU A 169 24.15 -17.21 -8.99
C GLU A 169 24.95 -18.51 -8.88
N SER A 170 26.29 -18.38 -8.83
CA SER A 170 27.15 -19.54 -8.72
C SER A 170 26.72 -20.39 -7.52
N GLU A 171 26.80 -21.72 -7.63
CA GLU A 171 26.46 -22.64 -6.54
C GLU A 171 27.16 -22.30 -5.22
N GLU A 172 28.37 -21.73 -5.30
CA GLU A 172 29.14 -21.25 -4.15
C GLU A 172 28.45 -20.08 -3.42
N THR A 173 27.88 -19.13 -4.15
CA THR A 173 27.17 -17.98 -3.55
C THR A 173 25.87 -18.43 -2.89
N ARG A 174 25.18 -19.40 -3.49
CA ARG A 174 23.98 -20.02 -2.93
C ARG A 174 24.28 -20.80 -1.64
N LYS A 175 25.37 -21.56 -1.62
CA LYS A 175 25.85 -22.26 -0.42
C LYS A 175 26.26 -21.31 0.70
N LYS A 176 26.98 -20.22 0.38
CA LYS A 176 27.38 -19.20 1.37
C LYS A 176 26.17 -18.51 2.01
N LYS A 177 25.17 -18.11 1.20
CA LYS A 177 23.91 -17.51 1.71
C LYS A 177 23.12 -18.48 2.60
N LYS A 178 23.05 -19.75 2.22
CA LYS A 178 22.36 -20.77 3.02
C LYS A 178 23.04 -20.98 4.37
N ASN A 179 24.36 -21.14 4.37
CA ASN A 179 25.15 -21.35 5.59
C ASN A 179 25.10 -20.14 6.53
N LEU A 180 25.10 -18.91 5.98
CA LEU A 180 24.94 -17.66 6.75
C LEU A 180 23.57 -17.61 7.41
N LYS A 181 22.50 -17.96 6.67
CA LYS A 181 21.12 -17.96 7.19
C LYS A 181 20.92 -19.00 8.29
N GLU A 182 21.55 -20.18 8.16
CA GLU A 182 21.53 -21.21 9.18
C GLU A 182 22.34 -20.82 10.43
N ALA A 183 23.47 -20.16 10.25
CA ALA A 183 24.29 -19.66 11.36
C ALA A 183 23.57 -18.55 12.14
N LEU A 184 22.93 -17.60 11.45
CA LEU A 184 22.10 -16.55 12.08
C LEU A 184 20.95 -17.16 12.87
N LYS A 185 20.23 -18.12 12.29
CA LYS A 185 19.12 -18.81 12.97
C LYS A 185 19.56 -19.58 14.22
N LYS A 186 20.77 -20.14 14.19
CA LYS A 186 21.39 -20.79 15.39
C LYS A 186 21.79 -19.79 16.45
N LEU A 187 22.26 -18.60 16.07
CA LEU A 187 22.62 -17.53 16.99
C LEU A 187 21.36 -16.90 17.62
N GLU A 188 20.29 -16.63 16.84
CA GLU A 188 19.01 -16.16 17.36
C GLU A 188 18.40 -17.15 18.35
N GLY A 189 18.45 -18.46 18.06
CA GLY A 189 17.96 -19.51 18.99
C GLY A 189 18.83 -19.71 20.23
N LYS A 190 20.07 -19.21 20.23
CA LYS A 190 21.00 -19.39 21.36
C LYS A 190 21.13 -18.14 22.25
N TYR A 191 20.79 -16.96 21.73
CA TYR A 191 20.96 -15.67 22.40
C TYR A 191 19.73 -14.75 22.30
N GLY A 192 18.60 -15.24 21.75
CA GLY A 192 17.41 -14.44 21.50
C GLY A 192 16.36 -14.39 22.62
N ASP A 193 16.61 -15.01 23.76
CA ASP A 193 15.79 -14.93 24.98
C ASP A 193 16.59 -14.17 26.05
N GLY A 194 16.51 -12.83 25.96
CA GLY A 194 17.02 -11.88 26.95
C GLY A 194 16.17 -10.63 26.96
#